data_fe0e924a4834b455e5715a6843cbc2e6
#
_entry.id   fe0e924a4834b455e5715a6843cbc2e6
#
_cell.length_a   1.000
_cell.length_b   1.000
_cell.length_c   1.000
_cell.angle_alpha   90.00
_cell.angle_beta   90.00
_cell.angle_gamma   90.00
#
_symmetry.space_group_name_H-M   'P 1'
#
loop_
_entity.id
_entity.type
_entity.pdbx_description
1 polymer ?
#
loop_
_entity_poly.entity_id
_entity_poly.type
_entity_poly.pdbx_seq_one_letter_code
_entity_poly.pdbx_strand_id
1 'polypeptide(L)'
;MFALLTRLLVVPVSLATATPTVLPLTALSDGAATVAAQAKRDSMTVTIAPAKRVEVKLVMKKGENATFEWVTNGAEVGYNLHGEVPTDPSVKAHIYKRGSSKGEKGTIEAVFDGVHGWSWRNNGEQPVTVTVKASGQFSALKAM
;
A
#
# COMPACT_ATOMS: atom_id res chain seq x y z
N MET A 1 -70.22 -35.23 63.94
CA MET A 1 -68.96 -35.85 63.50
C MET A 1 -68.64 -35.29 62.13
N PHE A 2 -67.50 -34.79 61.98
CA PHE A 2 -67.04 -33.74 61.06
C PHE A 2 -67.18 -34.14 59.58
N ALA A 3 -67.89 -33.31 58.80
CA ALA A 3 -67.89 -33.33 57.33
C ALA A 3 -66.82 -32.40 56.82
N LEU A 4 -65.83 -32.94 56.10
CA LEU A 4 -64.77 -32.13 55.45
C LEU A 4 -65.27 -31.70 54.05
N LEU A 5 -65.56 -30.40 53.90
CA LEU A 5 -65.90 -29.81 52.61
C LEU A 5 -64.55 -29.55 51.81
N THR A 6 -64.37 -30.32 50.76
CA THR A 6 -63.28 -30.08 49.84
C THR A 6 -63.70 -29.03 48.81
N ARG A 7 -63.19 -27.84 48.88
CA ARG A 7 -63.40 -26.79 47.87
C ARG A 7 -62.50 -27.04 46.66
N LEU A 8 -63.14 -27.25 45.52
CA LEU A 8 -62.44 -27.33 44.23
C LEU A 8 -62.14 -25.91 43.72
N LEU A 9 -60.86 -25.58 43.65
CA LEU A 9 -60.44 -24.30 43.14
C LEU A 9 -60.30 -24.37 41.60
N VAL A 10 -61.22 -23.70 40.89
CA VAL A 10 -61.20 -23.60 39.44
C VAL A 10 -60.27 -22.38 39.09
N VAL A 11 -59.11 -22.63 38.52
CA VAL A 11 -58.25 -21.61 38.02
C VAL A 11 -58.58 -21.31 36.55
N PRO A 12 -58.93 -20.08 36.16
CA PRO A 12 -59.13 -19.73 34.77
C PRO A 12 -57.82 -19.70 34.03
N VAL A 13 -57.70 -20.48 32.97
CA VAL A 13 -56.61 -20.42 32.02
C VAL A 13 -56.84 -19.22 31.11
N SER A 14 -56.08 -18.15 31.30
CA SER A 14 -56.08 -17.03 30.36
C SER A 14 -55.24 -17.38 29.14
N LEU A 15 -55.89 -17.47 27.99
CA LEU A 15 -55.25 -17.65 26.70
C LEU A 15 -54.68 -16.30 26.27
N ALA A 16 -53.36 -16.11 26.44
CA ALA A 16 -52.67 -14.96 25.92
C ALA A 16 -52.46 -15.12 24.42
N THR A 17 -53.16 -14.32 23.64
CA THR A 17 -52.95 -14.18 22.19
C THR A 17 -51.66 -13.39 21.97
N ALA A 18 -50.61 -14.09 21.59
CA ALA A 18 -49.34 -13.46 21.17
C ALA A 18 -49.56 -12.87 19.77
N THR A 19 -49.58 -11.56 19.66
CA THR A 19 -49.47 -10.85 18.38
C THR A 19 -48.06 -11.01 17.84
N PRO A 20 -47.83 -11.43 16.58
CA PRO A 20 -46.52 -11.44 16.01
C PRO A 20 -46.07 -10.01 15.78
N THR A 21 -45.08 -9.56 16.55
CA THR A 21 -44.36 -8.31 16.30
C THR A 21 -43.51 -8.52 15.07
N VAL A 22 -43.95 -7.95 13.94
CA VAL A 22 -43.13 -7.88 12.73
C VAL A 22 -42.02 -6.84 12.99
N LEU A 23 -40.82 -7.31 13.23
CA LEU A 23 -39.63 -6.44 13.25
C LEU A 23 -39.40 -5.91 11.84
N PRO A 24 -39.16 -4.59 11.66
CA PRO A 24 -38.78 -4.07 10.37
C PRO A 24 -37.43 -4.67 9.98
N LEU A 25 -37.38 -5.30 8.83
CA LEU A 25 -36.16 -5.72 8.17
C LEU A 25 -35.38 -4.45 7.84
N THR A 26 -34.44 -4.05 8.71
CA THR A 26 -33.48 -3.00 8.38
C THR A 26 -32.68 -3.51 7.19
N ALA A 27 -32.90 -2.86 6.05
CA ALA A 27 -32.08 -3.06 4.88
C ALA A 27 -30.59 -2.89 5.30
N LEU A 28 -29.84 -3.98 5.23
CA LEU A 28 -28.38 -3.93 5.24
C LEU A 28 -28.01 -3.06 4.05
N SER A 29 -27.60 -1.83 4.36
CA SER A 29 -26.91 -0.98 3.40
C SER A 29 -25.71 -1.79 2.93
N ASP A 30 -25.71 -2.21 1.67
CA ASP A 30 -24.52 -2.67 0.97
C ASP A 30 -23.50 -1.53 1.03
N GLY A 31 -22.77 -1.50 2.12
CA GLY A 31 -21.49 -0.79 2.18
C GLY A 31 -20.62 -1.48 1.16
N ALA A 32 -20.53 -0.90 -0.03
CA ALA A 32 -19.52 -1.27 -0.99
C ALA A 32 -18.18 -1.24 -0.23
N ALA A 33 -17.71 -2.41 0.16
CA ALA A 33 -16.36 -2.56 0.69
C ALA A 33 -15.44 -2.10 -0.43
N THR A 34 -14.95 -0.88 -0.30
CA THR A 34 -13.87 -0.37 -1.13
C THR A 34 -12.71 -1.31 -0.82
N VAL A 35 -12.47 -2.27 -1.70
CA VAL A 35 -11.28 -3.12 -1.64
C VAL A 35 -10.12 -2.14 -1.81
N ALA A 36 -9.56 -1.71 -0.69
CA ALA A 36 -8.34 -0.93 -0.71
C ALA A 36 -7.32 -1.76 -1.49
N ALA A 37 -6.93 -1.25 -2.66
CA ALA A 37 -5.96 -1.92 -3.50
C ALA A 37 -4.75 -2.25 -2.64
N GLN A 38 -4.47 -3.53 -2.46
CA GLN A 38 -3.42 -3.98 -1.56
C GLN A 38 -2.10 -3.40 -2.05
N ALA A 39 -1.43 -2.60 -1.23
CA ALA A 39 -0.20 -1.93 -1.60
C ALA A 39 0.82 -2.98 -2.09
N LYS A 40 1.27 -2.84 -3.33
CA LYS A 40 2.31 -3.71 -3.89
C LYS A 40 3.60 -3.52 -3.10
N ARG A 41 4.34 -4.61 -2.91
CA ARG A 41 5.70 -4.58 -2.34
C ARG A 41 6.63 -5.27 -3.29
N ASP A 42 7.78 -4.68 -3.52
CA ASP A 42 8.82 -5.23 -4.39
C ASP A 42 10.20 -4.80 -3.90
N SER A 43 11.22 -5.56 -4.28
CA SER A 43 12.61 -5.23 -3.95
C SER A 43 13.56 -5.65 -5.05
N MET A 44 14.65 -4.91 -5.20
CA MET A 44 15.68 -5.19 -6.20
C MET A 44 17.06 -4.89 -5.63
N THR A 45 18.03 -5.74 -5.93
CA THR A 45 19.45 -5.49 -5.66
C THR A 45 20.18 -5.37 -6.97
N VAL A 46 20.97 -4.31 -7.12
CA VAL A 46 21.82 -4.05 -8.29
C VAL A 46 23.27 -3.84 -7.88
N THR A 47 24.20 -4.22 -8.74
CA THR A 47 25.64 -3.99 -8.54
C THR A 47 26.10 -2.92 -9.52
N ILE A 48 26.81 -1.91 -9.00
CA ILE A 48 27.32 -0.79 -9.76
C ILE A 48 28.84 -0.90 -9.79
N ALA A 49 29.40 -1.19 -10.96
CA ALA A 49 30.85 -1.22 -11.14
C ALA A 49 31.47 0.19 -10.95
N PRO A 50 32.79 0.31 -10.66
CA PRO A 50 33.48 1.58 -10.56
C PRO A 50 33.20 2.51 -11.75
N ALA A 51 32.97 3.78 -11.48
CA ALA A 51 32.66 4.84 -12.46
C ALA A 51 31.38 4.61 -13.30
N LYS A 52 30.55 3.60 -12.97
CA LYS A 52 29.31 3.29 -13.68
C LYS A 52 28.09 3.87 -12.97
N ARG A 53 26.97 3.80 -13.70
CA ARG A 53 25.63 4.20 -13.25
C ARG A 53 24.67 3.05 -13.50
N VAL A 54 23.69 2.93 -12.63
CA VAL A 54 22.53 2.01 -12.79
C VAL A 54 21.27 2.77 -12.43
N GLU A 55 20.19 2.52 -13.14
CA GLU A 55 18.89 3.07 -12.84
C GLU A 55 17.90 1.99 -12.49
N VAL A 56 17.07 2.27 -11.48
CA VAL A 56 15.93 1.43 -11.09
C VAL A 56 14.71 2.33 -10.95
N LYS A 57 13.62 1.92 -11.59
CA LYS A 57 12.40 2.73 -11.71
C LYS A 57 11.17 1.94 -11.33
N LEU A 58 10.23 2.64 -10.70
CA LEU A 58 8.84 2.26 -10.50
C LEU A 58 8.02 2.76 -11.71
N VAL A 59 7.18 1.91 -12.27
CA VAL A 59 6.19 2.31 -13.29
C VAL A 59 4.95 2.78 -12.55
N MET A 60 4.63 4.07 -12.65
CA MET A 60 3.57 4.71 -11.88
C MET A 60 2.68 5.58 -12.76
N LYS A 61 1.42 5.71 -12.36
CA LYS A 61 0.48 6.70 -12.91
C LYS A 61 0.54 7.98 -12.08
N LYS A 62 0.19 9.10 -12.69
CA LYS A 62 0.08 10.40 -12.02
C LYS A 62 -0.76 10.29 -10.74
N GLY A 63 -0.25 10.82 -9.63
CA GLY A 63 -0.90 10.81 -8.32
C GLY A 63 -0.70 9.52 -7.53
N GLU A 64 -0.14 8.46 -8.10
CA GLU A 64 0.22 7.27 -7.34
C GLU A 64 1.37 7.56 -6.37
N ASN A 65 1.31 6.90 -5.20
CA ASN A 65 2.26 7.07 -4.11
C ASN A 65 2.96 5.76 -3.78
N ALA A 66 4.26 5.83 -3.56
CA ALA A 66 5.08 4.71 -3.10
C ALA A 66 6.07 5.17 -2.02
N THR A 67 6.15 4.42 -0.93
CA THR A 67 7.23 4.54 0.04
C THR A 67 8.41 3.70 -0.38
N PHE A 68 9.62 4.13 -0.04
CA PHE A 68 10.84 3.41 -0.38
C PHE A 68 11.88 3.48 0.71
N GLU A 69 12.77 2.52 0.68
CA GLU A 69 14.05 2.51 1.37
C GLU A 69 15.09 1.87 0.44
N TRP A 70 16.26 2.49 0.31
CA TRP A 70 17.40 1.86 -0.33
C TRP A 70 18.66 2.02 0.53
N VAL A 71 19.52 1.02 0.45
CA VAL A 71 20.79 0.99 1.18
C VAL A 71 21.89 0.41 0.29
N THR A 72 23.13 0.85 0.53
CA THR A 72 24.31 0.27 -0.12
C THR A 72 24.96 -0.79 0.79
N ASN A 73 25.98 -1.46 0.29
CA ASN A 73 26.88 -2.32 1.08
C ASN A 73 27.87 -1.54 1.98
N GLY A 74 27.56 -0.27 2.29
CA GLY A 74 28.38 0.59 3.16
C GLY A 74 29.16 1.69 2.43
N ALA A 75 29.25 1.63 1.10
CA ALA A 75 29.87 2.68 0.29
C ALA A 75 28.87 3.80 -0.04
N GLU A 76 29.34 5.03 -0.12
CA GLU A 76 28.55 6.17 -0.58
C GLU A 76 28.41 6.14 -2.10
N VAL A 77 27.21 6.46 -2.59
CA VAL A 77 26.91 6.62 -4.02
C VAL A 77 26.27 7.98 -4.28
N GLY A 78 26.60 8.59 -5.42
CA GLY A 78 25.81 9.71 -5.92
C GLY A 78 24.46 9.21 -6.38
N TYR A 79 23.37 9.94 -6.09
CA TYR A 79 22.04 9.55 -6.52
C TYR A 79 21.21 10.71 -7.06
N ASN A 80 20.26 10.37 -7.93
CA ASN A 80 19.24 11.25 -8.47
C ASN A 80 17.91 10.52 -8.48
N LEU A 81 17.00 10.94 -7.60
CA LEU A 81 15.61 10.48 -7.59
C LEU A 81 14.81 11.36 -8.53
N HIS A 82 14.29 10.80 -9.61
CA HIS A 82 13.58 11.54 -10.64
C HIS A 82 12.52 10.72 -11.33
N GLY A 83 11.59 11.42 -12.00
CA GLY A 83 10.59 10.86 -12.90
C GLY A 83 10.85 11.26 -14.34
N GLU A 84 10.51 10.40 -15.29
CA GLU A 84 10.62 10.64 -16.72
C GLU A 84 9.58 9.85 -17.51
N VAL A 85 9.32 10.27 -18.75
CA VAL A 85 8.49 9.57 -19.73
C VAL A 85 9.40 9.11 -20.86
N PRO A 86 9.93 7.87 -20.85
CA PRO A 86 10.95 7.42 -21.80
C PRO A 86 10.48 7.46 -23.27
N THR A 87 9.16 7.39 -23.48
CA THR A 87 8.52 7.39 -24.82
C THR A 87 8.20 8.79 -25.32
N ASP A 88 8.36 9.82 -24.49
CA ASP A 88 8.08 11.21 -24.86
C ASP A 88 9.19 12.16 -24.34
N PRO A 89 10.22 12.41 -25.15
CA PRO A 89 11.35 13.27 -24.75
C PRO A 89 10.97 14.76 -24.63
N SER A 90 9.75 15.16 -25.05
CA SER A 90 9.24 16.53 -24.84
C SER A 90 8.87 16.78 -23.38
N VAL A 91 8.54 15.73 -22.63
CA VAL A 91 8.27 15.80 -21.19
C VAL A 91 9.60 15.85 -20.43
N LYS A 92 9.87 17.00 -19.82
CA LYS A 92 11.10 17.18 -19.02
C LYS A 92 11.07 16.28 -17.79
N ALA A 93 12.21 15.68 -17.49
CA ALA A 93 12.38 14.91 -16.25
C ALA A 93 12.08 15.76 -15.01
N HIS A 94 11.30 15.21 -14.09
CA HIS A 94 11.04 15.83 -12.80
C HIS A 94 12.03 15.31 -11.76
N ILE A 95 12.77 16.22 -11.14
CA ILE A 95 13.76 15.89 -10.11
C ILE A 95 13.11 16.03 -8.74
N TYR A 96 13.00 14.92 -8.01
CA TYR A 96 12.53 14.91 -6.63
C TYR A 96 13.64 15.24 -5.64
N LYS A 97 14.80 14.58 -5.79
CA LYS A 97 15.95 14.75 -4.88
C LYS A 97 17.25 14.32 -5.56
N ARG A 98 18.35 14.99 -5.19
CA ARG A 98 19.72 14.61 -5.58
C ARG A 98 20.63 14.67 -4.38
N GLY A 99 21.69 13.88 -4.38
CA GLY A 99 22.70 13.92 -3.33
C GLY A 99 23.70 12.78 -3.43
N SER A 100 24.41 12.57 -2.34
CA SER A 100 25.26 11.40 -2.10
C SER A 100 24.89 10.81 -0.75
N SER A 101 24.78 9.49 -0.67
CA SER A 101 24.38 8.80 0.55
C SER A 101 24.75 7.30 0.49
N LYS A 102 24.72 6.65 1.63
CA LYS A 102 24.80 5.19 1.78
C LYS A 102 23.42 4.54 1.84
N GLY A 103 22.36 5.35 1.90
CA GLY A 103 20.98 4.91 1.97
C GLY A 103 20.04 6.08 2.18
N GLU A 104 18.81 5.94 1.71
CA GLU A 104 17.74 6.91 1.86
C GLU A 104 16.41 6.21 2.01
N LYS A 105 15.46 6.87 2.66
CA LYS A 105 14.07 6.47 2.75
C LYS A 105 13.16 7.67 2.51
N GLY A 106 11.99 7.42 1.98
CA GLY A 106 11.04 8.49 1.69
C GLY A 106 9.81 8.00 0.95
N THR A 107 9.13 8.95 0.33
CA THR A 107 7.94 8.74 -0.49
C THR A 107 8.11 9.40 -1.85
N ILE A 108 7.62 8.76 -2.89
CA ILE A 108 7.46 9.31 -4.23
C ILE A 108 5.96 9.48 -4.47
N GLU A 109 5.54 10.67 -4.91
CA GLU A 109 4.27 10.90 -5.56
C GLU A 109 4.53 11.17 -7.04
N ALA A 110 3.96 10.34 -7.92
CA ALA A 110 4.18 10.46 -9.35
C ALA A 110 3.51 11.71 -9.91
N VAL A 111 4.28 12.63 -10.45
CA VAL A 111 3.77 13.91 -11.00
C VAL A 111 3.16 13.77 -12.40
N PHE A 112 3.42 12.64 -13.07
CA PHE A 112 2.87 12.25 -14.39
C PHE A 112 2.90 10.72 -14.53
N ASP A 113 2.20 10.21 -15.55
CA ASP A 113 2.30 8.80 -15.95
C ASP A 113 3.70 8.56 -16.53
N GLY A 114 4.44 7.60 -15.95
CA GLY A 114 5.81 7.35 -16.40
C GLY A 114 6.60 6.42 -15.50
N VAL A 115 7.91 6.60 -15.49
CA VAL A 115 8.83 5.87 -14.64
C VAL A 115 9.46 6.82 -13.62
N HIS A 116 9.44 6.44 -12.35
CA HIS A 116 9.89 7.26 -11.24
C HIS A 116 10.85 6.43 -10.36
N GLY A 117 12.01 6.96 -10.04
CA GLY A 117 12.98 6.21 -9.24
C GLY A 117 14.37 6.78 -9.32
N TRP A 118 15.35 5.93 -9.18
CA TRP A 118 16.73 6.28 -8.84
C TRP A 118 17.66 6.04 -10.01
N SER A 119 18.63 6.94 -10.13
CA SER A 119 19.87 6.75 -10.85
C SER A 119 20.98 6.83 -9.80
N TRP A 120 21.70 5.73 -9.58
CA TRP A 120 22.84 5.70 -8.69
C TRP A 120 24.14 5.66 -9.50
N ARG A 121 25.14 6.42 -9.05
CA ARG A 121 26.48 6.44 -9.62
C ARG A 121 27.50 6.03 -8.56
N ASN A 122 28.31 5.04 -8.90
CA ASN A 122 29.47 4.67 -8.11
C ASN A 122 30.66 5.55 -8.52
N ASN A 123 31.09 6.44 -7.62
CA ASN A 123 32.27 7.28 -7.83
C ASN A 123 33.52 6.69 -7.18
N GLY A 124 33.44 5.52 -6.55
CA GLY A 124 34.52 4.81 -5.91
C GLY A 124 35.22 3.83 -6.86
N GLU A 125 36.25 3.16 -6.33
CA GLU A 125 37.09 2.22 -7.06
C GLU A 125 36.63 0.75 -6.93
N GLN A 126 35.73 0.46 -6.00
CA GLN A 126 35.21 -0.88 -5.78
C GLN A 126 33.75 -0.99 -6.21
N PRO A 127 33.27 -2.16 -6.63
CA PRO A 127 31.86 -2.37 -6.91
C PRO A 127 30.99 -2.09 -5.68
N VAL A 128 29.84 -1.44 -5.90
CA VAL A 128 28.86 -1.14 -4.86
C VAL A 128 27.57 -1.85 -5.17
N THR A 129 26.99 -2.54 -4.19
CA THR A 129 25.62 -3.05 -4.29
C THR A 129 24.64 -2.06 -3.66
N VAL A 130 23.49 -1.88 -4.32
CA VAL A 130 22.36 -1.11 -3.80
C VAL A 130 21.16 -2.02 -3.76
N THR A 131 20.52 -2.11 -2.60
CA THR A 131 19.24 -2.79 -2.44
C THR A 131 18.15 -1.76 -2.20
N VAL A 132 17.13 -1.75 -3.06
CA VAL A 132 15.94 -0.91 -2.92
C VAL A 132 14.73 -1.76 -2.61
N LYS A 133 13.91 -1.28 -1.69
CA LYS A 133 12.58 -1.83 -1.35
C LYS A 133 11.56 -0.73 -1.58
N ALA A 134 10.45 -1.07 -2.21
CA ALA A 134 9.34 -0.16 -2.44
C ALA A 134 8.01 -0.78 -2.04
N SER A 135 7.09 0.03 -1.55
CA SER A 135 5.73 -0.37 -1.20
C SER A 135 4.75 0.74 -1.55
N GLY A 136 3.64 0.40 -2.19
CA GLY A 136 2.61 1.37 -2.55
C GLY A 136 1.95 1.09 -3.88
N GLN A 137 1.66 2.16 -4.60
CA GLN A 137 0.95 2.13 -5.87
C GLN A 137 1.96 2.22 -7.02
N PHE A 138 2.25 1.10 -7.65
CA PHE A 138 3.07 1.00 -8.85
C PHE A 138 2.81 -0.33 -9.56
N SER A 139 2.97 -0.39 -10.86
CA SER A 139 2.74 -1.61 -11.63
C SER A 139 3.97 -2.52 -11.70
N ALA A 140 5.17 -1.95 -11.73
CA ALA A 140 6.42 -2.68 -11.79
C ALA A 140 7.59 -1.91 -11.17
N LEU A 141 8.59 -2.66 -10.64
CA LEU A 141 9.93 -2.20 -10.31
C LEU A 141 10.89 -2.83 -11.32
N LYS A 142 11.71 -2.04 -12.01
CA LYS A 142 12.62 -2.53 -13.07
C LYS A 142 13.95 -1.78 -13.09
N ALA A 143 15.01 -2.51 -13.46
CA ALA A 143 16.28 -1.91 -13.90
C ALA A 143 16.13 -1.40 -15.34
N MET A 144 16.74 -0.24 -15.63
CA MET A 144 16.70 0.41 -16.94
C MET A 144 18.06 0.30 -17.60
#